data_f1246305a8989e54064bfbbc7e552799
#
_entry.id   f1246305a8989e54064bfbbc7e552799
#
_cell.length_a   1.000
_cell.length_b   1.000
_cell.length_c   1.000
_cell.angle_alpha   90.00
_cell.angle_beta   90.00
_cell.angle_gamma   90.00
#
_symmetry.space_group_name_H-M   'P 1'
#
loop_
_entity.id
_entity.type
_entity.pdbx_description
1 polymer ?
#
loop_
_entity_poly.entity_id
_entity_poly.type
_entity_poly.pdbx_seq_one_letter_code
_entity_poly.pdbx_strand_id
1 'polypeptide(L)'
;MGKGLIGRKVGMTQIFNEAGNRIPVTVVKVEGNVVVQKKSAKGKDGYSAIKVGFGDVKLLEKEGTEPKWRLSKPRVGVFLKAGIEKPRRFVREFRVGEGELDAYEVGQELGADTFNVGAWIDVTGTSKGRGFTGVMKRHNFAGAKASHGVHEFFRHGGSIGMSATPGRVFKGKKMAGQYGNTRVTVQNLRVMQVLPEENAILIKGAIPGPNGGLVTLRSAVKKTVV
;
A
#
# COMPACT_ATOMS: atom_id res chain seq x y z
N MET A 1 -1.98 -14.81 12.64
CA MET A 1 -2.73 -13.86 11.80
C MET A 1 -2.06 -12.55 11.68
N GLY A 2 -1.28 -11.98 11.30
CA GLY A 2 -0.81 -10.59 11.39
C GLY A 2 0.55 -10.32 10.76
N LYS A 3 1.01 -11.21 9.87
CA LYS A 3 2.25 -10.94 9.14
C LYS A 3 2.07 -9.73 8.23
N GLY A 4 3.02 -8.81 8.27
CA GLY A 4 2.98 -7.60 7.45
C GLY A 4 4.36 -7.15 7.04
N LEU A 5 4.51 -6.76 5.77
CA LEU A 5 5.72 -6.20 5.19
C LEU A 5 5.41 -4.92 4.41
N ILE A 6 6.40 -4.08 4.30
CA ILE A 6 6.39 -2.93 3.39
C ILE A 6 7.28 -3.30 2.21
N GLY A 7 6.81 -3.03 1.00
CA GLY A 7 7.59 -3.30 -0.20
C GLY A 7 7.50 -2.20 -1.23
N ARG A 8 8.29 -2.34 -2.27
CA ARG A 8 8.29 -1.47 -3.44
C ARG A 8 7.91 -2.28 -4.67
N LYS A 9 6.88 -1.83 -5.37
CA LYS A 9 6.49 -2.43 -6.65
C LYS A 9 7.62 -2.23 -7.67
N VAL A 10 8.18 -3.30 -8.18
CA VAL A 10 9.21 -3.23 -9.23
C VAL A 10 8.55 -3.15 -10.60
N GLY A 11 7.69 -4.10 -10.92
CA GLY A 11 7.03 -4.21 -12.21
C GLY A 11 6.12 -5.42 -12.28
N MET A 12 5.66 -5.73 -13.49
CA MET A 12 4.89 -6.94 -13.76
C MET A 12 5.66 -7.81 -14.77
N THR A 13 5.56 -9.11 -14.57
CA THR A 13 6.09 -10.14 -15.47
C THR A 13 5.12 -11.31 -15.52
N GLN A 14 5.54 -12.41 -16.08
CA GLN A 14 4.79 -13.65 -16.16
C GLN A 14 5.64 -14.82 -15.72
N ILE A 15 5.01 -15.82 -15.15
CA ILE A 15 5.60 -17.12 -14.84
C ILE A 15 4.72 -18.21 -15.45
N PHE A 16 5.29 -19.38 -15.69
CA PHE A 16 4.55 -20.55 -16.15
C PHE A 16 4.39 -21.53 -14.98
N ASN A 17 3.21 -22.12 -14.86
CA ASN A 17 3.00 -23.20 -13.90
C ASN A 17 3.42 -24.54 -14.54
N GLU A 18 3.39 -25.60 -13.74
CA GLU A 18 3.74 -26.97 -14.17
C GLU A 18 2.87 -27.46 -15.35
N ALA A 19 1.64 -26.99 -15.45
CA ALA A 19 0.71 -27.27 -16.56
C ALA A 19 0.95 -26.40 -17.80
N GLY A 20 2.01 -25.59 -17.85
CA GLY A 20 2.34 -24.69 -18.96
C GLY A 20 1.47 -23.42 -19.07
N ASN A 21 0.54 -23.19 -18.13
CA ASN A 21 -0.30 -22.01 -18.15
C ASN A 21 0.48 -20.76 -17.73
N ARG A 22 0.31 -19.68 -18.48
CA ARG A 22 0.92 -18.39 -18.21
C ARG A 22 0.17 -17.65 -17.09
N ILE A 23 0.86 -17.29 -16.02
CA ILE A 23 0.34 -16.58 -14.87
C ILE A 23 0.98 -15.19 -14.81
N PRO A 24 0.19 -14.10 -14.91
CA PRO A 24 0.71 -12.75 -14.71
C PRO A 24 1.04 -12.53 -13.23
N VAL A 25 2.21 -11.97 -12.95
CA VAL A 25 2.67 -11.68 -11.59
C VAL A 25 3.23 -10.27 -11.49
N THR A 26 3.11 -9.70 -10.30
CA THR A 26 3.79 -8.46 -9.93
C THR A 26 4.93 -8.78 -8.98
N VAL A 27 6.11 -8.23 -9.27
CA VAL A 27 7.31 -8.35 -8.45
C VAL A 27 7.32 -7.22 -7.43
N VAL A 28 7.45 -7.57 -6.16
CA VAL A 28 7.55 -6.62 -5.03
C VAL A 28 8.84 -6.87 -4.28
N LYS A 29 9.72 -5.87 -4.22
CA LYS A 29 10.95 -5.89 -3.42
C LYS A 29 10.63 -5.49 -1.99
N VAL A 30 11.05 -6.31 -1.02
CA VAL A 30 10.72 -6.15 0.42
C VAL A 30 11.97 -5.97 1.29
N GLU A 31 13.11 -5.71 0.70
CA GLU A 31 14.40 -5.51 1.38
C GLU A 31 14.36 -4.41 2.44
N GLY A 32 15.00 -4.67 3.58
CA GLY A 32 15.24 -3.66 4.62
C GLY A 32 14.02 -3.33 5.49
N ASN A 33 13.10 -4.26 5.68
CA ASN A 33 12.08 -4.15 6.72
C ASN A 33 12.69 -4.44 8.09
N VAL A 34 12.56 -3.51 9.04
CA VAL A 34 13.09 -3.66 10.41
C VAL A 34 11.99 -3.38 11.42
N VAL A 35 11.87 -4.21 12.43
CA VAL A 35 10.93 -4.01 13.55
C VAL A 35 11.47 -2.88 14.44
N VAL A 36 10.73 -1.77 14.51
CA VAL A 36 11.14 -0.57 15.26
C VAL A 36 10.56 -0.56 16.68
N GLN A 37 9.35 -1.10 16.84
CA GLN A 37 8.65 -1.07 18.11
C GLN A 37 7.59 -2.17 18.17
N LYS A 38 7.46 -2.79 19.34
CA LYS A 38 6.34 -3.67 19.69
C LYS A 38 5.33 -2.86 20.52
N LYS A 39 4.05 -3.02 20.22
CA LYS A 39 2.94 -2.44 20.96
C LYS A 39 2.11 -3.55 21.55
N SER A 40 1.81 -3.50 22.84
CA SER A 40 1.02 -4.49 23.56
C SER A 40 -0.34 -3.91 23.92
N ALA A 41 -1.38 -4.75 23.91
CA ALA A 41 -2.72 -4.37 24.36
C ALA A 41 -2.75 -3.95 25.82
N LYS A 42 -1.88 -4.51 26.65
CA LYS A 42 -1.72 -4.16 28.06
C LYS A 42 -0.93 -2.86 28.28
N GLY A 43 -0.31 -2.32 27.24
CA GLY A 43 0.48 -1.10 27.29
C GLY A 43 -0.35 0.17 27.08
N LYS A 44 0.35 1.32 27.02
CA LYS A 44 -0.27 2.65 26.79
C LYS A 44 -1.06 2.76 25.48
N ASP A 45 -0.71 1.95 24.47
CA ASP A 45 -1.36 1.99 23.16
C ASP A 45 -2.73 1.28 23.11
N GLY A 46 -3.00 0.32 24.03
CA GLY A 46 -4.29 -0.39 24.12
C GLY A 46 -4.55 -1.39 22.99
N TYR A 47 -3.53 -1.77 22.20
CA TYR A 47 -3.63 -2.78 21.14
C TYR A 47 -2.30 -3.43 20.82
N SER A 48 -2.36 -4.64 20.26
CA SER A 48 -1.18 -5.40 19.83
C SER A 48 -0.82 -5.12 18.38
N ALA A 49 0.40 -4.65 18.15
CA ALA A 49 0.92 -4.35 16.81
C ALA A 49 2.46 -4.35 16.79
N ILE A 50 3.02 -4.56 15.62
CA ILE A 50 4.43 -4.29 15.32
C ILE A 50 4.54 -3.05 14.45
N LYS A 51 5.52 -2.21 14.74
CA LYS A 51 5.88 -1.05 13.94
C LYS A 51 7.11 -1.38 13.13
N VAL A 52 6.96 -1.35 11.80
CA VAL A 52 8.01 -1.74 10.86
C VAL A 52 8.50 -0.53 10.08
N GLY A 53 9.83 -0.39 9.99
CA GLY A 53 10.53 0.61 9.19
C GLY A 53 11.00 0.02 7.86
N PHE A 54 10.95 0.80 6.78
CA PHE A 54 11.33 0.39 5.43
C PHE A 54 11.99 1.51 4.63
N GLY A 55 12.95 1.12 3.81
CA GLY A 55 13.63 2.00 2.87
C GLY A 55 14.66 2.93 3.52
N ASP A 56 15.77 3.10 2.85
CA ASP A 56 16.90 3.86 3.38
C ASP A 56 16.67 5.36 3.35
N VAL A 57 17.32 6.04 4.28
CA VAL A 57 17.39 7.49 4.37
C VAL A 57 18.78 7.93 3.99
N LYS A 58 18.88 8.98 3.19
CA LYS A 58 20.19 9.57 2.85
C LYS A 58 20.78 10.29 4.05
N LEU A 59 22.05 10.02 4.32
CA LEU A 59 22.87 10.83 5.20
C LEU A 59 23.30 12.09 4.43
N LEU A 60 23.15 13.24 5.04
CA LEU A 60 23.61 14.53 4.50
C LEU A 60 24.91 14.88 5.20
N GLU A 61 26.00 14.79 4.48
CA GLU A 61 27.31 15.25 4.90
C GLU A 61 27.57 16.62 4.27
N LYS A 62 27.81 17.62 5.08
CA LYS A 62 28.23 18.95 4.65
C LYS A 62 29.55 19.25 5.34
N GLU A 63 30.52 19.81 4.62
CA GLU A 63 31.79 20.25 5.17
C GLU A 63 31.55 21.16 6.37
N GLY A 64 32.23 20.89 7.49
CA GLY A 64 32.14 21.65 8.73
C GLY A 64 30.86 21.45 9.56
N THR A 65 30.03 20.48 9.26
CA THR A 65 28.78 20.19 10.01
C THR A 65 28.67 18.69 10.30
N GLU A 66 28.18 18.33 11.49
CA GLU A 66 27.91 16.92 11.82
C GLU A 66 26.99 16.24 10.80
N PRO A 67 27.27 14.98 10.45
CA PRO A 67 26.45 14.19 9.52
C PRO A 67 25.00 14.13 10.01
N LYS A 68 24.03 14.44 9.14
CA LYS A 68 22.62 14.52 9.52
C LYS A 68 21.75 13.67 8.59
N TRP A 69 20.91 12.83 9.17
CA TRP A 69 19.89 12.09 8.41
C TRP A 69 18.86 13.03 7.79
N ARG A 70 18.47 12.79 6.53
CA ARG A 70 17.37 13.52 5.84
C ARG A 70 16.02 13.14 6.45
N LEU A 71 15.91 13.27 7.76
CA LEU A 71 14.69 13.01 8.57
C LEU A 71 14.61 14.05 9.70
N SER A 72 13.41 14.28 10.19
CA SER A 72 13.22 15.15 11.38
C SER A 72 13.82 14.49 12.63
N LYS A 73 14.37 15.30 13.54
CA LYS A 73 14.98 14.83 14.79
C LYS A 73 14.08 13.87 15.61
N PRO A 74 12.77 14.13 15.79
CA PRO A 74 11.90 13.21 16.53
C PRO A 74 11.78 11.82 15.87
N ARG A 75 11.76 11.77 14.54
CA ARG A 75 11.72 10.48 13.82
C ARG A 75 13.02 9.70 13.96
N VAL A 76 14.16 10.37 13.89
CA VAL A 76 15.48 9.76 14.14
C VAL A 76 15.53 9.21 15.56
N GLY A 77 15.07 9.99 16.56
CA GLY A 77 15.05 9.58 17.96
C GLY A 77 14.26 8.29 18.24
N VAL A 78 13.21 8.01 17.45
CA VAL A 78 12.46 6.73 17.55
C VAL A 78 13.33 5.53 17.17
N PHE A 79 14.16 5.65 16.13
CA PHE A 79 15.06 4.57 15.69
C PHE A 79 16.21 4.39 16.66
N LEU A 80 16.81 5.49 17.14
CA LEU A 80 17.87 5.44 18.14
C LEU A 80 17.43 4.78 19.45
N LYS A 81 16.19 5.07 19.92
CA LYS A 81 15.61 4.39 21.09
C LYS A 81 15.40 2.89 20.86
N ALA A 82 15.25 2.47 19.63
CA ALA A 82 15.11 1.07 19.24
C ALA A 82 16.48 0.38 18.99
N GLY A 83 17.60 1.07 19.19
CA GLY A 83 18.95 0.55 18.90
C GLY A 83 19.24 0.42 17.39
N ILE A 84 18.46 1.08 16.54
CA ILE A 84 18.62 1.03 15.08
C ILE A 84 19.42 2.24 14.62
N GLU A 85 20.67 2.02 14.23
CA GLU A 85 21.59 3.09 13.80
C GLU A 85 21.13 3.78 12.51
N LYS A 86 20.64 2.99 11.53
CA LYS A 86 20.21 3.49 10.24
C LYS A 86 18.68 3.69 10.21
N PRO A 87 18.18 4.94 10.36
CA PRO A 87 16.76 5.20 10.35
C PRO A 87 16.15 4.87 8.99
N ARG A 88 14.89 4.42 8.99
CA ARG A 88 14.14 4.06 7.79
C ARG A 88 13.19 5.18 7.36
N ARG A 89 12.99 5.32 6.05
CA ARG A 89 12.19 6.40 5.46
C ARG A 89 10.70 6.26 5.74
N PHE A 90 10.17 5.05 5.61
CA PHE A 90 8.76 4.76 5.76
C PHE A 90 8.53 3.91 7.01
N VAL A 91 7.44 4.18 7.69
CA VAL A 91 7.04 3.43 8.89
C VAL A 91 5.58 3.09 8.79
N ARG A 92 5.22 1.84 9.08
CA ARG A 92 3.83 1.35 9.12
C ARG A 92 3.65 0.44 10.32
N GLU A 93 2.42 0.39 10.80
CA GLU A 93 2.02 -0.51 11.87
C GLU A 93 1.18 -1.65 11.31
N PHE A 94 1.46 -2.85 11.78
CA PHE A 94 0.73 -4.05 11.46
C PHE A 94 0.15 -4.63 12.73
N ARG A 95 -1.17 -4.79 12.78
CA ARG A 95 -1.83 -5.47 13.87
C ARG A 95 -1.48 -6.95 13.86
N VAL A 96 -1.10 -7.48 15.02
CA VAL A 96 -0.75 -8.89 15.25
C VAL A 96 -1.58 -9.41 16.41
N GLY A 97 -1.78 -10.72 16.49
CA GLY A 97 -2.39 -11.37 17.66
C GLY A 97 -1.49 -11.22 18.89
N GLU A 98 -2.07 -11.23 20.09
CA GLU A 98 -1.31 -11.09 21.34
C GLU A 98 -0.23 -12.17 21.46
N GLY A 99 -0.55 -13.43 21.18
CA GLY A 99 0.41 -14.55 21.24
C GLY A 99 1.45 -14.55 20.12
N GLU A 100 1.27 -13.76 19.06
CA GLU A 100 2.24 -13.64 17.96
C GLU A 100 3.25 -12.51 18.19
N LEU A 101 2.96 -11.61 19.14
CA LEU A 101 3.82 -10.45 19.41
C LEU A 101 5.20 -10.86 19.96
N ASP A 102 5.26 -11.95 20.69
CA ASP A 102 6.49 -12.46 21.31
C ASP A 102 7.47 -13.05 20.29
N ALA A 103 6.96 -13.46 19.12
CA ALA A 103 7.78 -13.96 18.01
C ALA A 103 8.58 -12.87 17.28
N TYR A 104 8.34 -11.60 17.59
CA TYR A 104 9.06 -10.48 16.99
C TYR A 104 9.98 -9.83 18.00
N GLU A 105 11.16 -9.42 17.57
CA GLU A 105 12.12 -8.66 18.38
C GLU A 105 12.35 -7.27 17.77
N VAL A 106 12.62 -6.27 18.63
CA VAL A 106 12.98 -4.92 18.18
C VAL A 106 14.37 -4.97 17.55
N GLY A 107 14.53 -4.39 16.38
CA GLY A 107 15.76 -4.50 15.58
C GLY A 107 15.79 -5.69 14.62
N GLN A 108 14.87 -6.65 14.74
CA GLN A 108 14.78 -7.79 13.84
C GLN A 108 14.51 -7.36 12.40
N GLU A 109 15.26 -7.90 11.46
CA GLU A 109 14.98 -7.73 10.03
C GLU A 109 13.95 -8.78 9.55
N LEU A 110 12.99 -8.30 8.77
CA LEU A 110 11.95 -9.13 8.16
C LEU A 110 12.19 -9.21 6.65
N GLY A 111 12.41 -10.40 6.16
CA GLY A 111 12.67 -10.70 4.75
C GLY A 111 11.44 -11.20 4.00
N ALA A 112 11.66 -11.61 2.76
CA ALA A 112 10.63 -12.20 1.89
C ALA A 112 10.07 -13.52 2.43
N ASP A 113 10.84 -14.25 3.22
CA ASP A 113 10.52 -15.48 3.93
C ASP A 113 9.36 -15.37 4.93
N THR A 114 9.00 -14.14 5.31
CA THR A 114 7.81 -13.87 6.15
C THR A 114 6.53 -14.45 5.55
N PHE A 115 6.42 -14.50 4.23
CA PHE A 115 5.28 -15.08 3.52
C PHE A 115 5.66 -16.38 2.79
N ASN A 116 4.86 -17.41 2.98
CA ASN A 116 5.03 -18.70 2.29
C ASN A 116 4.44 -18.65 0.88
N VAL A 117 4.98 -19.49 -0.02
CA VAL A 117 4.40 -19.71 -1.34
C VAL A 117 2.98 -20.28 -1.17
N GLY A 118 2.05 -19.77 -1.98
CA GLY A 118 0.64 -20.16 -1.89
C GLY A 118 -0.19 -19.36 -0.88
N ALA A 119 0.44 -18.59 0.02
CA ALA A 119 -0.26 -17.75 1.00
C ALA A 119 -1.17 -16.71 0.33
N TRP A 120 -2.29 -16.43 0.99
CA TRP A 120 -3.19 -15.34 0.59
C TRP A 120 -2.82 -14.06 1.32
N ILE A 121 -2.70 -12.98 0.56
CA ILE A 121 -2.31 -11.67 1.07
C ILE A 121 -3.22 -10.57 0.55
N ASP A 122 -3.33 -9.50 1.34
CA ASP A 122 -3.94 -8.24 0.95
C ASP A 122 -2.84 -7.22 0.68
N VAL A 123 -2.92 -6.54 -0.46
CA VAL A 123 -1.94 -5.54 -0.87
C VAL A 123 -2.57 -4.16 -0.90
N THR A 124 -2.03 -3.25 -0.09
CA THR A 124 -2.46 -1.85 -0.03
C THR A 124 -1.40 -0.95 -0.66
N GLY A 125 -1.82 -0.05 -1.52
CA GLY A 125 -0.94 0.96 -2.12
C GLY A 125 -1.70 2.23 -2.49
N THR A 126 -0.97 3.23 -2.97
CA THR A 126 -1.57 4.45 -3.50
C THR A 126 -1.77 4.30 -4.99
N SER A 127 -2.99 4.46 -5.47
CA SER A 127 -3.33 4.35 -6.89
C SER A 127 -2.66 5.45 -7.72
N LYS A 128 -2.48 5.21 -9.01
CA LYS A 128 -1.99 6.24 -9.94
C LYS A 128 -2.94 7.44 -9.94
N GLY A 129 -2.40 8.65 -9.76
CA GLY A 129 -3.18 9.89 -9.87
C GLY A 129 -3.61 10.15 -11.32
N ARG A 130 -4.81 10.70 -11.49
CA ARG A 130 -5.39 11.07 -12.79
C ARG A 130 -5.81 12.54 -12.83
N GLY A 131 -5.47 13.30 -11.78
CA GLY A 131 -5.81 14.71 -11.65
C GLY A 131 -7.31 14.96 -11.53
N PHE A 132 -7.74 16.17 -11.89
CA PHE A 132 -9.14 16.53 -11.99
C PHE A 132 -9.78 15.81 -13.20
N THR A 133 -10.83 15.06 -12.97
CA THR A 133 -11.39 14.16 -13.97
C THR A 133 -12.90 14.34 -14.05
N GLY A 134 -13.42 14.38 -15.28
CA GLY A 134 -14.86 14.46 -15.55
C GLY A 134 -15.62 13.20 -15.12
N VAL A 135 -16.95 13.35 -15.03
CA VAL A 135 -17.86 12.31 -14.49
C VAL A 135 -17.85 11.00 -15.28
N MET A 136 -17.62 11.05 -16.59
CA MET A 136 -17.56 9.84 -17.43
C MET A 136 -16.39 8.95 -17.01
N LYS A 137 -15.19 9.52 -16.87
CA LYS A 137 -13.99 8.76 -16.48
C LYS A 137 -13.96 8.41 -14.99
N ARG A 138 -14.46 9.31 -14.14
CA ARG A 138 -14.43 9.15 -12.67
C ARG A 138 -15.49 8.20 -12.16
N HIS A 139 -16.70 8.23 -12.76
CA HIS A 139 -17.88 7.52 -12.27
C HIS A 139 -18.57 6.65 -13.31
N ASN A 140 -17.98 6.51 -14.51
CA ASN A 140 -18.53 5.74 -15.62
C ASN A 140 -19.94 6.20 -16.07
N PHE A 141 -20.17 7.51 -16.10
CA PHE A 141 -21.41 8.07 -16.66
C PHE A 141 -21.44 7.85 -18.17
N ALA A 142 -22.61 7.52 -18.72
CA ALA A 142 -22.79 7.28 -20.15
C ALA A 142 -22.60 8.56 -20.98
N GLY A 143 -22.93 9.71 -20.41
CA GLY A 143 -23.02 10.97 -21.17
C GLY A 143 -24.25 11.02 -22.05
N ALA A 144 -24.28 11.97 -22.97
CA ALA A 144 -25.35 12.11 -23.99
C ALA A 144 -24.86 11.63 -25.35
N LYS A 145 -25.78 11.41 -26.28
CA LYS A 145 -25.47 11.03 -27.67
C LYS A 145 -24.69 12.13 -28.38
N ALA A 146 -23.75 11.78 -29.25
CA ALA A 146 -22.94 12.73 -30.01
C ALA A 146 -23.67 13.31 -31.23
N SER A 147 -25.00 13.26 -31.27
CA SER A 147 -25.88 13.68 -32.37
C SER A 147 -27.15 14.35 -31.84
N HIS A 148 -28.03 14.79 -32.72
CA HIS A 148 -29.32 15.43 -32.40
C HIS A 148 -29.21 16.72 -31.59
N GLY A 149 -28.19 17.57 -31.92
CA GLY A 149 -28.06 18.91 -31.35
C GLY A 149 -27.57 18.99 -29.91
N VAL A 150 -26.96 17.91 -29.41
CA VAL A 150 -26.42 17.89 -28.01
C VAL A 150 -25.24 18.85 -27.80
N HIS A 151 -24.44 19.08 -28.84
CA HIS A 151 -23.28 20.01 -28.83
C HIS A 151 -22.32 19.78 -27.66
N GLU A 152 -22.09 20.78 -26.82
CA GLU A 152 -21.07 20.77 -25.74
C GLU A 152 -21.41 19.84 -24.56
N PHE A 153 -22.63 19.33 -24.46
CA PHE A 153 -23.13 18.61 -23.29
C PHE A 153 -22.89 17.09 -23.29
N PHE A 154 -22.28 16.52 -24.35
CA PHE A 154 -22.16 15.05 -24.42
C PHE A 154 -21.33 14.41 -23.30
N ARG A 155 -20.46 15.15 -22.64
CA ARG A 155 -19.61 14.61 -21.57
C ARG A 155 -20.00 15.11 -20.18
N HIS A 156 -21.18 15.69 -20.04
CA HIS A 156 -21.67 16.24 -18.78
C HIS A 156 -22.35 15.20 -17.89
N GLY A 157 -22.52 15.54 -16.61
CA GLY A 157 -23.14 14.67 -15.60
C GLY A 157 -24.67 14.66 -15.60
N GLY A 158 -25.29 15.54 -16.39
CA GLY A 158 -26.73 15.74 -16.36
C GLY A 158 -27.21 16.48 -15.12
N SER A 159 -28.47 16.31 -14.74
CA SER A 159 -29.08 16.94 -13.59
C SER A 159 -28.36 16.58 -12.28
N ILE A 160 -28.21 17.55 -11.39
CA ILE A 160 -27.58 17.36 -10.08
C ILE A 160 -28.58 17.26 -8.94
N GLY A 161 -29.87 17.50 -9.20
CA GLY A 161 -30.92 17.44 -8.17
C GLY A 161 -32.29 17.71 -8.71
N MET A 162 -33.26 17.84 -7.81
CA MET A 162 -34.63 18.26 -8.05
C MET A 162 -34.77 19.75 -7.70
N SER A 163 -35.91 20.35 -8.07
CA SER A 163 -36.25 21.75 -7.84
C SER A 163 -36.40 22.10 -6.34
N ALA A 164 -37.53 22.69 -5.96
CA ALA A 164 -37.75 23.22 -4.59
C ALA A 164 -37.65 22.17 -3.48
N THR A 165 -37.98 20.93 -3.77
CA THR A 165 -37.85 19.81 -2.80
C THR A 165 -36.86 18.78 -3.35
N PRO A 166 -35.71 18.55 -2.68
CA PRO A 166 -35.27 18.97 -1.34
C PRO A 166 -34.57 20.34 -1.26
N GLY A 167 -34.56 21.15 -2.33
CA GLY A 167 -33.91 22.47 -2.37
C GLY A 167 -32.39 22.47 -2.19
N ARG A 168 -31.75 21.32 -2.29
CA ARG A 168 -30.30 21.12 -2.13
C ARG A 168 -29.78 19.97 -2.95
N VAL A 169 -28.47 19.97 -3.23
CA VAL A 169 -27.76 18.83 -3.79
C VAL A 169 -27.42 17.86 -2.67
N PHE A 170 -27.76 16.58 -2.82
CA PHE A 170 -27.46 15.56 -1.82
C PHE A 170 -25.95 15.35 -1.67
N LYS A 171 -25.52 15.06 -0.42
CA LYS A 171 -24.15 14.64 -0.13
C LYS A 171 -23.83 13.37 -0.90
N GLY A 172 -22.59 13.26 -1.38
CA GLY A 172 -22.14 12.08 -2.15
C GLY A 172 -22.59 12.06 -3.60
N LYS A 173 -23.27 13.12 -4.12
CA LYS A 173 -23.58 13.23 -5.55
C LYS A 173 -22.31 13.09 -6.38
N LYS A 174 -22.34 12.20 -7.37
CA LYS A 174 -21.21 11.92 -8.25
C LYS A 174 -20.96 13.10 -9.20
N MET A 175 -19.86 13.80 -9.00
CA MET A 175 -19.44 14.96 -9.78
C MET A 175 -17.99 14.81 -10.23
N ALA A 176 -17.55 15.69 -11.13
CA ALA A 176 -16.16 15.82 -11.51
C ALA A 176 -15.29 16.15 -10.27
N GLY A 177 -14.01 15.81 -10.30
CA GLY A 177 -13.07 16.08 -9.21
C GLY A 177 -11.83 15.22 -9.29
N GLN A 178 -11.00 15.30 -8.24
CA GLN A 178 -9.77 14.53 -8.11
C GLN A 178 -10.05 13.03 -8.23
N TYR A 179 -9.28 12.35 -9.10
CA TYR A 179 -9.35 10.91 -9.29
C TYR A 179 -7.98 10.27 -9.16
N GLY A 180 -7.95 9.09 -8.56
CA GLY A 180 -6.69 8.43 -8.24
C GLY A 180 -5.91 9.12 -7.10
N ASN A 181 -4.65 8.71 -6.91
CA ASN A 181 -3.80 9.11 -5.79
C ASN A 181 -4.46 8.86 -4.41
N THR A 182 -5.26 7.81 -4.34
CA THR A 182 -5.97 7.37 -3.14
C THR A 182 -5.42 6.04 -2.67
N ARG A 183 -5.55 5.76 -1.38
CA ARG A 183 -5.22 4.46 -0.80
C ARG A 183 -6.23 3.41 -1.27
N VAL A 184 -5.74 2.36 -1.93
CA VAL A 184 -6.54 1.24 -2.44
C VAL A 184 -5.95 -0.05 -1.92
N THR A 185 -6.81 -0.99 -1.53
CA THR A 185 -6.42 -2.34 -1.11
C THR A 185 -7.01 -3.36 -2.09
N VAL A 186 -6.16 -4.19 -2.66
CA VAL A 186 -6.57 -5.38 -3.42
C VAL A 186 -6.44 -6.57 -2.48
N GLN A 187 -7.55 -7.24 -2.26
CA GLN A 187 -7.65 -8.36 -1.31
C GLN A 187 -7.48 -9.71 -1.99
N ASN A 188 -7.08 -10.70 -1.21
CA ASN A 188 -7.03 -12.11 -1.60
C ASN A 188 -6.15 -12.37 -2.84
N LEU A 189 -4.97 -11.77 -2.88
CA LEU A 189 -3.95 -12.10 -3.86
C LEU A 189 -3.12 -13.30 -3.37
N ARG A 190 -2.68 -14.14 -4.30
CA ARG A 190 -1.88 -15.32 -3.98
C ARG A 190 -0.39 -15.05 -4.19
N VAL A 191 0.44 -15.45 -3.24
CA VAL A 191 1.90 -15.47 -3.39
C VAL A 191 2.25 -16.66 -4.29
N MET A 192 2.90 -16.41 -5.40
CA MET A 192 3.27 -17.44 -6.38
C MET A 192 4.67 -17.95 -6.14
N GLN A 193 5.60 -17.06 -5.82
CA GLN A 193 6.99 -17.39 -5.58
C GLN A 193 7.59 -16.41 -4.58
N VAL A 194 8.53 -16.89 -3.79
CA VAL A 194 9.34 -16.10 -2.86
C VAL A 194 10.79 -16.29 -3.26
N LEU A 195 11.52 -15.20 -3.45
CA LEU A 195 12.94 -15.17 -3.80
C LEU A 195 13.71 -14.53 -2.63
N PRO A 196 14.17 -15.32 -1.66
CA PRO A 196 14.84 -14.79 -0.46
C PRO A 196 16.15 -14.07 -0.79
N GLU A 197 16.93 -14.57 -1.74
CA GLU A 197 18.21 -13.98 -2.15
C GLU A 197 18.06 -12.56 -2.70
N GLU A 198 16.98 -12.31 -3.45
CA GLU A 198 16.64 -11.00 -4.01
C GLU A 198 15.75 -10.16 -3.10
N ASN A 199 15.31 -10.69 -1.97
CA ASN A 199 14.27 -10.10 -1.11
C ASN A 199 13.03 -9.68 -1.89
N ALA A 200 12.56 -10.56 -2.79
CA ALA A 200 11.44 -10.30 -3.68
C ALA A 200 10.32 -11.33 -3.50
N ILE A 201 9.07 -10.84 -3.66
CA ILE A 201 7.86 -11.65 -3.61
C ILE A 201 7.10 -11.46 -4.92
N LEU A 202 6.76 -12.56 -5.59
CA LEU A 202 5.96 -12.59 -6.80
C LEU A 202 4.49 -12.84 -6.42
N ILE A 203 3.64 -11.87 -6.72
CA ILE A 203 2.22 -11.87 -6.35
C ILE A 203 1.38 -12.02 -7.62
N LYS A 204 0.44 -12.95 -7.63
CA LYS A 204 -0.46 -13.18 -8.77
C LYS A 204 -1.30 -11.94 -9.07
N GLY A 205 -1.23 -11.46 -10.31
CA GLY A 205 -2.07 -10.38 -10.81
C GLY A 205 -1.52 -8.98 -10.55
N ALA A 206 -2.39 -7.99 -10.65
CA ALA A 206 -2.04 -6.58 -10.52
C ALA A 206 -2.17 -6.08 -9.09
N ILE A 207 -1.26 -5.19 -8.69
CA ILE A 207 -1.29 -4.49 -7.42
C ILE A 207 -1.40 -2.97 -7.63
N PRO A 208 -1.94 -2.20 -6.66
CA PRO A 208 -2.15 -0.77 -6.83
C PRO A 208 -0.86 0.01 -6.94
N GLY A 209 -0.90 1.13 -7.65
CA GLY A 209 0.17 2.10 -7.77
C GLY A 209 1.08 1.96 -9.00
N PRO A 210 1.97 2.94 -9.21
CA PRO A 210 2.99 2.92 -10.25
C PRO A 210 4.15 1.99 -9.88
N ASN A 211 5.00 1.68 -10.85
CA ASN A 211 6.29 1.06 -10.58
C ASN A 211 7.14 2.02 -9.70
N GLY A 212 7.93 1.46 -8.79
CA GLY A 212 8.63 2.22 -7.75
C GLY A 212 7.73 2.66 -6.57
N GLY A 213 6.41 2.48 -6.67
CA GLY A 213 5.46 2.84 -5.62
C GLY A 213 5.57 1.97 -4.37
N LEU A 214 5.30 2.58 -3.21
CA LEU A 214 5.25 1.89 -1.93
C LEU A 214 3.97 1.07 -1.83
N VAL A 215 4.10 -0.17 -1.39
CA VAL A 215 2.99 -1.08 -1.11
C VAL A 215 3.15 -1.70 0.28
N THR A 216 2.05 -2.03 0.89
CA THR A 216 1.98 -2.71 2.18
C THR A 216 1.33 -4.07 1.96
N LEU A 217 2.04 -5.12 2.30
CA LEU A 217 1.60 -6.51 2.23
C LEU A 217 1.14 -6.93 3.62
N ARG A 218 0.03 -7.61 3.72
CA ARG A 218 -0.42 -8.25 4.97
C ARG A 218 -1.12 -9.56 4.67
N SER A 219 -1.16 -10.47 5.63
CA SER A 219 -1.96 -11.68 5.53
C SER A 219 -3.42 -11.32 5.20
N ALA A 220 -4.06 -12.09 4.32
CA ALA A 220 -5.44 -11.83 3.93
C ALA A 220 -6.37 -11.96 5.13
N VAL A 221 -7.32 -11.01 5.25
CA VAL A 221 -8.31 -11.03 6.33
C VAL A 221 -9.43 -12.03 6.05
N LYS A 222 -9.83 -12.17 4.77
CA LYS A 222 -10.98 -12.99 4.36
C LYS A 222 -10.64 -14.44 4.00
N LYS A 223 -9.39 -14.69 3.60
CA LYS A 223 -8.91 -16.04 3.26
C LYS A 223 -7.74 -16.40 4.16
N THR A 224 -7.98 -17.30 5.08
CA THR A 224 -6.91 -17.92 5.86
C THR A 224 -6.46 -19.17 5.10
N VAL A 225 -5.14 -19.42 5.03
CA VAL A 225 -4.63 -20.72 4.61
C VAL A 225 -5.01 -21.69 5.74
N VAL A 226 -5.80 -22.70 5.41
CA VAL A 226 -6.04 -23.85 6.28
C VAL A 226 -4.81 -24.72 6.25
#